data_6e1dd2dccd9a08dcf4e22d9d560e3ae0
#
_entry.id   6e1dd2dccd9a08dcf4e22d9d560e3ae0
#
_cell.length_a   1.000
_cell.length_b   1.000
_cell.length_c   1.000
_cell.angle_alpha   90.00
_cell.angle_beta   90.00
_cell.angle_gamma   90.00
#
_symmetry.space_group_name_H-M   'P 1'
#
loop_
_entity.id
_entity.type
_entity.pdbx_description
1 polymer ?
#
loop_
_entity_poly.entity_id
_entity_poly.type
_entity_poly.pdbx_seq_one_letter_code
_entity_poly.pdbx_strand_id
1 'polypeptide(L)'
;MMTLLNYSRATQLSIILLMTSLGLLSQLTHANATPTSAPTPKWQQTIDQGAGDTVYWHAWGGDVRTNDFITWVGEQTEILYDVKVKQVKLSSTSEAVTQVLAEKAAGQNTDGAVDMVWINGANFLAMKEQELLHGPFVADLPNAKYLDLSPNAPATVDFTEAVAGLEVPWRLARFVFIVDSKRVTKAPLSMAQMLTWAKANPGRLTHPVVSNFMGTTFLKQALIELTPDVSLLQQPATEQAFITATAPLWRWYDAIKPHLWRAGKNFPENESIQQQMLSDGAIDIAMAFDPAAAAAGIASGLLPTSARIVVPSLGSLGNVSFVAIPYNASHKAAAKLVANFLLQPETQAHMQNINILGSFSVLDPTQFNETQAQVFADLPTSEALPTLTDLGPTLLEPHASWSVKLKQQWSQRYSQ
;
A
#
# COMPACT_ATOMS: atom_id res chain seq x y z
N MET A 1 -59.97 19.25 -47.28
CA MET A 1 -59.81 18.88 -48.67
C MET A 1 -58.79 17.78 -48.65
N MET A 2 -59.18 16.52 -48.43
CA MET A 2 -59.39 15.46 -49.45
C MET A 2 -58.20 15.40 -50.40
N THR A 3 -57.43 14.35 -50.52
CA THR A 3 -57.89 13.04 -51.03
C THR A 3 -56.87 11.93 -50.68
N LEU A 4 -57.39 10.79 -50.27
CA LEU A 4 -56.88 9.44 -50.23
C LEU A 4 -56.50 8.93 -51.64
N LEU A 5 -55.62 7.88 -51.69
CA LEU A 5 -55.71 6.67 -52.48
C LEU A 5 -54.34 5.97 -52.45
N ASN A 6 -54.17 4.84 -51.80
CA ASN A 6 -54.56 3.44 -52.02
C ASN A 6 -53.79 2.70 -53.12
N TYR A 7 -53.26 1.55 -52.74
CA TYR A 7 -52.91 0.26 -53.36
C TYR A 7 -51.70 0.18 -54.32
N SER A 8 -50.79 -0.79 -54.18
CA SER A 8 -51.07 -2.21 -54.45
C SER A 8 -49.91 -3.11 -54.01
N ARG A 9 -50.25 -4.33 -53.67
CA ARG A 9 -49.42 -5.50 -53.42
C ARG A 9 -48.79 -6.00 -54.75
N ALA A 10 -47.57 -6.55 -54.68
CA ALA A 10 -47.21 -7.81 -55.32
C ALA A 10 -45.79 -8.29 -54.95
N THR A 11 -45.75 -9.38 -54.25
CA THR A 11 -45.07 -10.68 -54.47
C THR A 11 -43.53 -10.76 -54.56
N GLN A 12 -42.99 -11.32 -53.48
CA GLN A 12 -42.01 -12.42 -53.41
C GLN A 12 -40.94 -12.57 -54.49
N LEU A 13 -39.67 -12.54 -54.05
CA LEU A 13 -38.77 -13.71 -54.27
C LEU A 13 -37.61 -13.69 -53.27
N SER A 14 -37.40 -14.81 -52.58
CA SER A 14 -36.36 -15.12 -51.62
C SER A 14 -34.98 -15.15 -52.31
N ILE A 15 -33.98 -14.47 -51.69
CA ILE A 15 -32.58 -14.88 -51.83
C ILE A 15 -31.99 -14.85 -50.39
N ILE A 16 -31.77 -16.05 -49.85
CA ILE A 16 -31.03 -16.32 -48.65
C ILE A 16 -29.56 -16.08 -48.99
N LEU A 17 -28.97 -14.99 -48.48
CA LEU A 17 -27.52 -14.84 -48.46
C LEU A 17 -27.06 -15.03 -47.00
N LEU A 18 -26.51 -16.21 -46.75
CA LEU A 18 -25.88 -16.61 -45.51
C LEU A 18 -24.58 -15.79 -45.35
N MET A 19 -24.62 -14.69 -44.63
CA MET A 19 -23.40 -14.06 -44.13
C MET A 19 -23.14 -14.58 -42.72
N THR A 20 -22.23 -15.54 -42.61
CA THR A 20 -21.59 -15.95 -41.38
C THR A 20 -20.69 -14.82 -40.88
N SER A 21 -21.25 -13.95 -40.05
CA SER A 21 -20.43 -13.05 -39.22
C SER A 21 -19.78 -13.88 -38.11
N LEU A 22 -18.50 -14.22 -38.29
CA LEU A 22 -17.64 -14.66 -37.20
C LEU A 22 -17.53 -13.51 -36.20
N GLY A 23 -18.39 -13.51 -35.18
CA GLY A 23 -18.20 -12.74 -33.99
C GLY A 23 -17.02 -13.35 -33.23
N LEU A 24 -15.86 -12.70 -33.27
CA LEU A 24 -14.82 -12.91 -32.26
C LEU A 24 -15.38 -12.43 -30.93
N LEU A 25 -16.03 -13.34 -30.19
CA LEU A 25 -16.12 -13.19 -28.74
C LEU A 25 -14.68 -13.36 -28.21
N SER A 26 -14.04 -12.28 -27.87
CA SER A 26 -12.90 -12.29 -26.94
C SER A 26 -13.42 -12.84 -25.61
N GLN A 27 -13.28 -14.14 -25.41
CA GLN A 27 -13.41 -14.73 -24.10
C GLN A 27 -12.26 -14.15 -23.26
N LEU A 28 -12.57 -13.20 -22.40
CA LEU A 28 -11.78 -12.91 -21.22
C LEU A 28 -11.78 -14.22 -20.42
N THR A 29 -10.75 -15.04 -20.63
CA THR A 29 -10.46 -16.17 -19.78
C THR A 29 -10.13 -15.61 -18.39
N HIS A 30 -11.10 -15.64 -17.50
CA HIS A 30 -10.84 -15.53 -16.10
C HIS A 30 -9.89 -16.67 -15.76
N ALA A 31 -8.64 -16.35 -15.46
CA ALA A 31 -7.68 -17.31 -14.95
C ALA A 31 -8.19 -17.76 -13.58
N ASN A 32 -8.96 -18.84 -13.55
CA ASN A 32 -9.28 -19.53 -12.32
C ASN A 32 -7.97 -20.06 -11.77
N ALA A 33 -7.50 -19.48 -10.67
CA ALA A 33 -6.39 -20.01 -9.90
C ALA A 33 -6.80 -21.36 -9.32
N THR A 34 -6.50 -22.43 -10.05
CA THR A 34 -6.75 -23.80 -9.60
C THR A 34 -5.65 -24.14 -8.59
N PRO A 35 -5.97 -24.53 -7.35
CA PRO A 35 -4.96 -24.96 -6.39
C PRO A 35 -4.20 -26.17 -6.95
N THR A 36 -2.88 -26.06 -7.05
CA THR A 36 -1.99 -27.05 -7.68
C THR A 36 -1.79 -28.33 -6.87
N SER A 37 -2.34 -28.41 -5.65
CA SER A 37 -2.33 -29.60 -4.80
C SER A 37 -3.56 -29.60 -3.88
N ALA A 38 -4.07 -30.79 -3.52
CA ALA A 38 -5.14 -30.91 -2.54
C ALA A 38 -4.72 -30.28 -1.21
N PRO A 39 -5.63 -29.56 -0.51
CA PRO A 39 -5.32 -28.94 0.77
C PRO A 39 -4.96 -30.00 1.81
N THR A 40 -4.07 -29.66 2.75
CA THR A 40 -3.80 -30.50 3.91
C THR A 40 -5.07 -30.66 4.76
N PRO A 41 -5.25 -31.73 5.51
CA PRO A 41 -6.44 -31.90 6.37
C PRO A 41 -6.68 -30.72 7.32
N LYS A 42 -5.61 -30.15 7.89
CA LYS A 42 -5.67 -28.96 8.75
C LYS A 42 -6.17 -27.73 7.99
N TRP A 43 -5.69 -27.53 6.76
CA TRP A 43 -6.11 -26.41 5.94
C TRP A 43 -7.55 -26.58 5.43
N GLN A 44 -7.95 -27.82 5.08
CA GLN A 44 -9.34 -28.10 4.73
C GLN A 44 -10.29 -27.76 5.88
N GLN A 45 -9.94 -28.09 7.10
CA GLN A 45 -10.72 -27.70 8.28
C GLN A 45 -10.85 -26.17 8.40
N THR A 46 -9.79 -25.40 8.08
CA THR A 46 -9.86 -23.92 8.08
C THR A 46 -10.82 -23.43 7.01
N ILE A 47 -10.83 -24.04 5.82
CA ILE A 47 -11.77 -23.72 4.73
C ILE A 47 -13.21 -23.98 5.21
N ASP A 48 -13.47 -25.16 5.75
CA ASP A 48 -14.81 -25.58 6.21
C ASP A 48 -15.34 -24.66 7.33
N GLN A 49 -14.45 -24.20 8.22
CA GLN A 49 -14.80 -23.28 9.32
C GLN A 49 -15.03 -21.84 8.89
N GLY A 50 -14.38 -21.40 7.81
CA GLY A 50 -14.50 -20.01 7.34
C GLY A 50 -15.57 -19.82 6.27
N ALA A 51 -16.07 -20.91 5.65
CA ALA A 51 -17.07 -20.82 4.60
C ALA A 51 -18.39 -20.21 5.11
N GLY A 52 -18.96 -19.27 4.33
CA GLY A 52 -20.18 -18.53 4.68
C GLY A 52 -19.94 -17.27 5.52
N ASP A 53 -18.73 -17.06 6.02
CA ASP A 53 -18.40 -15.92 6.88
C ASP A 53 -18.16 -14.62 6.10
N THR A 54 -18.25 -13.50 6.83
CA THR A 54 -17.87 -12.17 6.34
C THR A 54 -16.71 -11.63 7.17
N VAL A 55 -15.58 -11.37 6.52
CA VAL A 55 -14.39 -10.75 7.13
C VAL A 55 -14.54 -9.23 7.08
N TYR A 56 -14.56 -8.55 8.21
CA TYR A 56 -14.49 -7.10 8.31
C TYR A 56 -13.02 -6.67 8.35
N TRP A 57 -12.51 -6.26 7.16
CA TRP A 57 -11.13 -5.83 7.01
C TRP A 57 -11.02 -4.33 7.26
N HIS A 58 -10.49 -3.96 8.42
CA HIS A 58 -10.19 -2.58 8.79
C HIS A 58 -8.90 -2.12 8.11
N ALA A 59 -9.03 -1.24 7.14
CA ALA A 59 -7.94 -0.79 6.27
C ALA A 59 -8.05 0.71 5.96
N TRP A 60 -6.90 1.36 5.77
CA TRP A 60 -6.87 2.74 5.32
C TRP A 60 -7.62 2.92 4.00
N GLY A 61 -8.52 3.91 3.96
CA GLY A 61 -9.46 4.09 2.85
C GLY A 61 -9.14 5.26 1.90
N GLY A 62 -7.97 5.89 2.05
CA GLY A 62 -7.64 7.14 1.35
C GLY A 62 -7.15 6.99 -0.11
N ASP A 63 -7.02 5.77 -0.65
CA ASP A 63 -6.66 5.50 -2.04
C ASP A 63 -7.70 4.60 -2.72
N VAL A 64 -8.28 5.10 -3.81
CA VAL A 64 -9.35 4.40 -4.55
C VAL A 64 -8.85 3.07 -5.11
N ARG A 65 -7.64 3.00 -5.66
CA ARG A 65 -7.08 1.78 -6.25
C ARG A 65 -6.87 0.68 -5.21
N THR A 66 -6.41 1.06 -4.01
CA THR A 66 -6.29 0.11 -2.89
C THR A 66 -7.67 -0.38 -2.45
N ASN A 67 -8.68 0.49 -2.41
CA ASN A 67 -10.05 0.10 -2.07
C ASN A 67 -10.63 -0.86 -3.13
N ASP A 68 -10.38 -0.60 -4.41
CA ASP A 68 -10.83 -1.45 -5.52
C ASP A 68 -10.14 -2.82 -5.47
N PHE A 69 -8.84 -2.85 -5.17
CA PHE A 69 -8.12 -4.11 -4.97
C PHE A 69 -8.68 -4.93 -3.79
N ILE A 70 -8.99 -4.30 -2.66
CA ILE A 70 -9.63 -4.98 -1.51
C ILE A 70 -11.02 -5.52 -1.90
N THR A 71 -11.77 -4.78 -2.70
CA THR A 71 -13.07 -5.23 -3.22
C THR A 71 -12.88 -6.47 -4.11
N TRP A 72 -11.92 -6.43 -5.03
CA TRP A 72 -11.57 -7.57 -5.88
C TRP A 72 -11.13 -8.79 -5.05
N VAL A 73 -10.33 -8.60 -4.00
CA VAL A 73 -9.97 -9.70 -3.06
C VAL A 73 -11.24 -10.33 -2.49
N GLY A 74 -12.22 -9.53 -2.09
CA GLY A 74 -13.50 -10.03 -1.57
C GLY A 74 -14.28 -10.85 -2.60
N GLU A 75 -14.35 -10.38 -3.85
CA GLU A 75 -14.99 -11.12 -4.94
C GLU A 75 -14.32 -12.48 -5.19
N GLN A 76 -12.98 -12.52 -5.18
CA GLN A 76 -12.24 -13.76 -5.40
C GLN A 76 -12.36 -14.74 -4.23
N THR A 77 -12.31 -14.26 -3.00
CA THR A 77 -12.45 -15.11 -1.81
C THR A 77 -13.87 -15.64 -1.64
N GLU A 78 -14.90 -14.89 -2.08
CA GLU A 78 -16.27 -15.38 -2.15
C GLU A 78 -16.40 -16.54 -3.16
N ILE A 79 -15.79 -16.41 -4.35
CA ILE A 79 -15.80 -17.47 -5.36
C ILE A 79 -15.05 -18.72 -4.90
N LEU A 80 -13.88 -18.55 -4.26
CA LEU A 80 -13.00 -19.67 -3.94
C LEU A 80 -13.35 -20.37 -2.62
N TYR A 81 -13.87 -19.65 -1.64
CA TYR A 81 -14.02 -20.12 -0.26
C TYR A 81 -15.39 -19.82 0.34
N ASP A 82 -16.31 -19.19 -0.41
CA ASP A 82 -17.57 -18.65 0.14
C ASP A 82 -17.31 -17.67 1.32
N VAL A 83 -16.22 -16.86 1.21
CA VAL A 83 -15.84 -15.86 2.21
C VAL A 83 -15.97 -14.47 1.64
N LYS A 84 -16.86 -13.67 2.23
CA LYS A 84 -17.04 -12.26 1.87
C LYS A 84 -16.03 -11.38 2.59
N VAL A 85 -15.57 -10.32 1.93
CA VAL A 85 -14.75 -9.28 2.56
C VAL A 85 -15.49 -7.96 2.51
N LYS A 86 -15.60 -7.29 3.67
CA LYS A 86 -16.10 -5.93 3.79
C LYS A 86 -15.00 -5.03 4.33
N GLN A 87 -14.52 -4.10 3.49
CA GLN A 87 -13.59 -3.09 3.96
C GLN A 87 -14.29 -2.11 4.91
N VAL A 88 -13.73 -1.96 6.11
CA VAL A 88 -14.04 -0.85 7.03
C VAL A 88 -12.95 0.21 6.82
N LYS A 89 -13.32 1.31 6.13
CA LYS A 89 -12.37 2.35 5.74
C LYS A 89 -11.97 3.19 6.95
N LEU A 90 -10.68 3.23 7.25
CA LEU A 90 -10.09 4.01 8.33
C LEU A 90 -9.36 5.24 7.79
N SER A 91 -9.32 6.31 8.58
CA SER A 91 -8.40 7.43 8.36
C SER A 91 -7.01 7.13 8.92
N SER A 92 -6.94 6.29 9.97
CA SER A 92 -5.72 5.81 10.61
C SER A 92 -5.92 4.42 11.20
N THR A 93 -4.94 3.53 11.06
CA THR A 93 -4.95 2.19 11.69
C THR A 93 -5.12 2.24 13.22
N SER A 94 -4.70 3.32 13.87
CA SER A 94 -4.90 3.52 15.31
C SER A 94 -6.36 3.49 15.76
N GLU A 95 -7.32 3.73 14.87
CA GLU A 95 -8.75 3.62 15.16
C GLU A 95 -9.12 2.16 15.47
N ALA A 96 -8.66 1.21 14.63
CA ALA A 96 -8.88 -0.22 14.88
C ALA A 96 -8.16 -0.70 16.14
N VAL A 97 -6.92 -0.25 16.39
CA VAL A 97 -6.18 -0.56 17.64
C VAL A 97 -6.96 -0.10 18.86
N THR A 98 -7.47 1.13 18.83
CA THR A 98 -8.28 1.69 19.94
C THR A 98 -9.55 0.90 20.16
N GLN A 99 -10.22 0.47 19.08
CA GLN A 99 -11.43 -0.35 19.18
C GLN A 99 -11.15 -1.70 19.83
N VAL A 100 -10.15 -2.46 19.36
CA VAL A 100 -9.80 -3.77 19.93
C VAL A 100 -9.35 -3.64 21.40
N LEU A 101 -8.63 -2.57 21.75
CA LEU A 101 -8.25 -2.28 23.13
C LEU A 101 -9.46 -1.98 24.02
N ALA A 102 -10.43 -1.21 23.51
CA ALA A 102 -11.68 -0.93 24.23
C ALA A 102 -12.52 -2.20 24.44
N GLU A 103 -12.61 -3.07 23.43
CA GLU A 103 -13.27 -4.38 23.53
C GLU A 103 -12.60 -5.25 24.61
N LYS A 104 -11.26 -5.30 24.64
CA LYS A 104 -10.51 -6.01 25.69
C LYS A 104 -10.81 -5.46 27.09
N ALA A 105 -10.79 -4.13 27.23
CA ALA A 105 -11.11 -3.46 28.51
C ALA A 105 -12.57 -3.73 28.97
N ALA A 106 -13.50 -3.92 28.03
CA ALA A 106 -14.87 -4.32 28.31
C ALA A 106 -15.06 -5.82 28.58
N GLY A 107 -13.98 -6.63 28.51
CA GLY A 107 -14.04 -8.09 28.68
C GLY A 107 -14.56 -8.86 27.47
N GLN A 108 -14.64 -8.24 26.31
CA GLN A 108 -15.08 -8.87 25.05
C GLN A 108 -13.93 -9.66 24.42
N ASN A 109 -13.77 -10.90 24.86
CA ASN A 109 -12.68 -11.81 24.43
C ASN A 109 -13.02 -12.61 23.17
N THR A 110 -14.26 -12.55 22.71
CA THR A 110 -14.79 -13.16 21.47
C THR A 110 -15.72 -12.15 20.80
N ASP A 111 -16.10 -12.44 19.57
CA ASP A 111 -17.09 -11.65 18.81
C ASP A 111 -16.70 -10.18 18.67
N GLY A 112 -15.39 -9.92 18.51
CA GLY A 112 -14.85 -8.60 18.21
C GLY A 112 -15.30 -8.09 16.85
N ALA A 113 -15.40 -6.77 16.70
CA ALA A 113 -15.86 -6.14 15.47
C ALA A 113 -14.78 -6.06 14.37
N VAL A 114 -13.52 -6.32 14.70
CA VAL A 114 -12.39 -6.30 13.78
C VAL A 114 -11.94 -7.73 13.50
N ASP A 115 -12.11 -8.22 12.26
CA ASP A 115 -11.63 -9.57 11.89
C ASP A 115 -10.22 -9.53 11.32
N MET A 116 -9.88 -8.51 10.55
CA MET A 116 -8.57 -8.31 9.99
C MET A 116 -8.22 -6.82 9.97
N VAL A 117 -6.97 -6.48 10.22
CA VAL A 117 -6.48 -5.10 10.21
C VAL A 117 -5.25 -4.97 9.33
N TRP A 118 -5.21 -3.96 8.45
CA TRP A 118 -3.98 -3.52 7.80
C TRP A 118 -3.15 -2.73 8.80
N ILE A 119 -1.96 -3.22 9.11
CA ILE A 119 -1.17 -2.75 10.24
C ILE A 119 0.31 -2.68 9.90
N ASN A 120 1.05 -1.83 10.59
CA ASN A 120 2.51 -1.85 10.69
C ASN A 120 3.01 -0.89 11.80
N GLY A 121 4.30 -1.03 12.12
CA GLY A 121 5.05 -0.12 12.97
C GLY A 121 4.48 0.05 14.38
N ALA A 122 4.24 1.30 14.77
CA ALA A 122 3.77 1.61 16.12
C ALA A 122 2.42 0.97 16.48
N ASN A 123 1.56 0.73 15.49
CA ASN A 123 0.28 0.06 15.71
C ASN A 123 0.47 -1.44 15.99
N PHE A 124 1.36 -2.11 15.23
CA PHE A 124 1.72 -3.49 15.49
C PHE A 124 2.37 -3.66 16.86
N LEU A 125 3.37 -2.82 17.19
CA LEU A 125 4.01 -2.82 18.51
C LEU A 125 2.97 -2.68 19.64
N ALA A 126 2.06 -1.70 19.53
CA ALA A 126 1.02 -1.48 20.51
C ALA A 126 0.10 -2.69 20.68
N MET A 127 -0.35 -3.32 19.57
CA MET A 127 -1.19 -4.52 19.64
C MET A 127 -0.43 -5.72 20.21
N LYS A 128 0.86 -5.88 19.88
CA LYS A 128 1.72 -6.95 20.38
C LYS A 128 1.97 -6.83 21.89
N GLU A 129 2.35 -5.63 22.37
CA GLU A 129 2.60 -5.37 23.79
C GLU A 129 1.35 -5.55 24.65
N GLN A 130 0.17 -5.25 24.10
CA GLN A 130 -1.11 -5.38 24.77
C GLN A 130 -1.76 -6.74 24.56
N GLU A 131 -1.08 -7.71 23.92
CA GLU A 131 -1.62 -9.05 23.63
C GLU A 131 -2.98 -8.99 22.90
N LEU A 132 -3.09 -8.12 21.88
CA LEU A 132 -4.31 -7.93 21.09
C LEU A 132 -4.31 -8.71 19.78
N LEU A 133 -3.30 -9.55 19.53
CA LEU A 133 -3.13 -10.28 18.27
C LEU A 133 -3.44 -11.78 18.44
N HIS A 134 -4.09 -12.36 17.43
CA HIS A 134 -4.24 -13.79 17.27
C HIS A 134 -3.00 -14.39 16.61
N GLY A 135 -2.50 -15.50 17.11
CA GLY A 135 -1.39 -16.22 16.49
C GLY A 135 -0.41 -16.82 17.49
N PRO A 136 0.77 -17.27 17.02
CA PRO A 136 1.26 -17.22 15.62
C PRO A 136 0.41 -18.09 14.66
N PHE A 137 0.21 -17.62 13.41
CA PHE A 137 -0.61 -18.35 12.44
C PHE A 137 0.00 -18.40 11.03
N VAL A 138 1.04 -17.61 10.72
CA VAL A 138 1.63 -17.50 9.37
C VAL A 138 2.11 -18.86 8.86
N ALA A 139 2.75 -19.68 9.72
CA ALA A 139 3.24 -21.00 9.35
C ALA A 139 2.12 -22.00 8.99
N ASP A 140 0.88 -21.70 9.35
CA ASP A 140 -0.28 -22.54 9.01
C ASP A 140 -0.82 -22.25 7.60
N LEU A 141 -0.39 -21.15 6.97
CA LEU A 141 -0.87 -20.73 5.66
C LEU A 141 -0.12 -21.47 4.54
N PRO A 142 -0.81 -22.17 3.63
CA PRO A 142 -0.16 -22.90 2.53
C PRO A 142 0.74 -22.05 1.63
N ASN A 143 0.38 -20.77 1.44
CA ASN A 143 1.12 -19.85 0.59
C ASN A 143 2.27 -19.12 1.31
N ALA A 144 2.44 -19.32 2.63
CA ALA A 144 3.61 -18.80 3.34
C ALA A 144 4.94 -19.37 2.81
N LYS A 145 4.90 -20.50 2.09
CA LYS A 145 6.07 -21.08 1.40
C LYS A 145 6.69 -20.16 0.35
N TYR A 146 5.96 -19.16 -0.13
CA TYR A 146 6.47 -18.17 -1.08
C TYR A 146 7.14 -16.97 -0.41
N LEU A 147 7.16 -16.89 0.92
CA LEU A 147 7.82 -15.83 1.66
C LEU A 147 9.26 -16.20 1.98
N ASP A 148 10.14 -15.20 1.95
CA ASP A 148 11.43 -15.31 2.64
C ASP A 148 11.19 -15.07 4.14
N LEU A 149 11.26 -16.16 4.92
CA LEU A 149 11.10 -16.14 6.38
C LEU A 149 12.46 -16.28 7.10
N SER A 150 13.58 -16.06 6.39
CA SER A 150 14.90 -16.03 7.01
C SER A 150 15.01 -14.90 8.05
N PRO A 151 15.87 -15.02 9.06
CA PRO A 151 16.05 -13.99 10.07
C PRO A 151 16.37 -12.63 9.45
N ASN A 152 15.63 -11.60 9.85
CA ASN A 152 15.72 -10.22 9.35
C ASN A 152 15.30 -10.00 7.90
N ALA A 153 14.67 -10.99 7.25
CA ALA A 153 13.99 -10.76 5.98
C ALA A 153 12.85 -9.73 6.17
N PRO A 154 12.49 -8.95 5.13
CA PRO A 154 11.42 -7.94 5.24
C PRO A 154 10.09 -8.49 5.75
N ALA A 155 9.78 -9.77 5.49
CA ALA A 155 8.56 -10.43 5.95
C ALA A 155 8.59 -10.84 7.43
N THR A 156 9.75 -10.75 8.11
CA THR A 156 9.93 -11.22 9.49
C THR A 156 10.12 -10.10 10.52
N VAL A 157 10.20 -8.85 10.04
CA VAL A 157 10.42 -7.67 10.88
C VAL A 157 9.46 -6.56 10.46
N ASP A 158 8.68 -6.04 11.40
CA ASP A 158 7.88 -4.82 11.20
C ASP A 158 8.55 -3.66 11.95
N PHE A 159 9.12 -2.73 11.19
CA PHE A 159 10.06 -1.69 11.65
C PHE A 159 11.26 -2.35 12.36
N THR A 160 11.28 -2.32 13.68
CA THR A 160 12.34 -2.97 14.49
C THR A 160 11.81 -4.18 15.28
N GLU A 161 10.51 -4.50 15.13
CA GLU A 161 9.84 -5.54 15.88
C GLU A 161 9.79 -6.86 15.11
N ALA A 162 10.13 -7.97 15.79
CA ALA A 162 9.94 -9.29 15.20
C ALA A 162 8.45 -9.59 15.01
N VAL A 163 8.06 -9.95 13.79
CA VAL A 163 6.70 -10.33 13.41
C VAL A 163 6.22 -11.57 14.18
N ALA A 164 7.11 -12.51 14.46
CA ALA A 164 6.84 -13.74 15.22
C ALA A 164 5.61 -14.53 14.72
N GLY A 165 5.26 -14.42 13.44
CA GLY A 165 4.11 -15.11 12.85
C GLY A 165 2.73 -14.54 13.22
N LEU A 166 2.67 -13.33 13.80
CA LEU A 166 1.44 -12.67 14.24
C LEU A 166 0.76 -11.83 13.15
N GLU A 167 1.46 -11.56 12.06
CA GLU A 167 0.96 -10.81 10.92
C GLU A 167 1.53 -11.34 9.61
N VAL A 168 0.81 -11.12 8.50
CA VAL A 168 1.13 -11.60 7.15
C VAL A 168 1.52 -10.43 6.28
N PRO A 169 2.70 -10.44 5.63
CA PRO A 169 3.07 -9.42 4.65
C PRO A 169 2.18 -9.55 3.41
N TRP A 170 1.77 -8.43 2.82
CA TRP A 170 0.97 -8.51 1.61
C TRP A 170 1.40 -7.56 0.50
N ARG A 171 2.17 -6.52 0.83
CA ARG A 171 2.57 -5.51 -0.12
C ARG A 171 3.90 -4.88 0.30
N LEU A 172 4.82 -4.74 -0.66
CA LEU A 172 6.08 -4.05 -0.44
C LEU A 172 5.86 -2.54 -0.57
N ALA A 173 6.40 -1.79 0.37
CA ALA A 173 6.27 -0.34 0.42
C ALA A 173 7.65 0.32 0.44
N ARG A 174 7.80 1.44 -0.30
CA ARG A 174 9.04 2.18 -0.42
C ARG A 174 8.78 3.68 -0.58
N PHE A 175 9.44 4.49 0.22
CA PHE A 175 9.35 5.95 0.09
C PHE A 175 10.05 6.41 -1.19
N VAL A 176 9.34 7.19 -1.99
CA VAL A 176 9.85 7.78 -3.22
C VAL A 176 9.32 9.20 -3.40
N PHE A 177 10.04 10.02 -4.17
CA PHE A 177 9.50 11.25 -4.70
C PHE A 177 8.94 11.03 -6.10
N ILE A 178 7.89 11.77 -6.44
CA ILE A 178 7.32 11.85 -7.79
C ILE A 178 7.56 13.26 -8.29
N VAL A 179 8.19 13.39 -9.46
CA VAL A 179 8.43 14.68 -10.11
C VAL A 179 7.78 14.72 -11.48
N ASP A 180 7.36 15.90 -11.94
CA ASP A 180 7.10 16.14 -13.35
C ASP A 180 8.42 16.46 -14.06
N SER A 181 8.96 15.53 -14.85
CA SER A 181 10.26 15.67 -15.52
C SER A 181 10.31 16.81 -16.53
N LYS A 182 9.17 17.33 -16.98
CA LYS A 182 9.11 18.54 -17.82
C LYS A 182 9.38 19.82 -17.02
N ARG A 183 9.06 19.82 -15.73
CA ARG A 183 9.25 20.96 -14.83
C ARG A 183 10.50 20.82 -13.97
N VAL A 184 10.84 19.60 -13.57
CA VAL A 184 12.01 19.29 -12.75
C VAL A 184 13.05 18.54 -13.58
N THR A 185 13.89 19.27 -14.32
CA THR A 185 14.92 18.68 -15.18
C THR A 185 16.09 18.10 -14.40
N LYS A 186 16.33 18.54 -13.17
CA LYS A 186 17.33 18.02 -12.25
C LYS A 186 16.69 17.85 -10.87
N ALA A 187 16.25 16.64 -10.59
CA ALA A 187 15.63 16.33 -9.31
C ALA A 187 16.64 16.34 -8.15
N PRO A 188 16.25 16.82 -6.95
CA PRO A 188 17.10 16.73 -5.76
C PRO A 188 17.17 15.29 -5.27
N LEU A 189 18.39 14.81 -5.03
CA LEU A 189 18.67 13.42 -4.59
C LEU A 189 19.11 13.35 -3.12
N SER A 190 19.09 14.47 -2.39
CA SER A 190 19.41 14.52 -0.96
C SER A 190 18.66 15.66 -0.28
N MET A 191 18.57 15.63 1.05
CA MET A 191 17.91 16.69 1.83
C MET A 191 18.62 18.03 1.67
N ALA A 192 19.96 18.03 1.51
CA ALA A 192 20.72 19.24 1.22
C ALA A 192 20.37 19.82 -0.17
N GLN A 193 20.27 18.96 -1.18
CA GLN A 193 19.84 19.36 -2.53
C GLN A 193 18.37 19.79 -2.55
N MET A 194 17.51 19.12 -1.76
CA MET A 194 16.09 19.48 -1.59
C MET A 194 15.93 20.90 -1.05
N LEU A 195 16.71 21.27 -0.03
CA LEU A 195 16.74 22.64 0.49
C LEU A 195 17.19 23.65 -0.56
N THR A 196 18.26 23.33 -1.31
CA THR A 196 18.76 24.19 -2.39
C THR A 196 17.71 24.36 -3.49
N TRP A 197 17.07 23.27 -3.89
CA TRP A 197 16.01 23.27 -4.90
C TRP A 197 14.80 24.09 -4.43
N ALA A 198 14.34 23.90 -3.20
CA ALA A 198 13.19 24.61 -2.64
C ALA A 198 13.43 26.13 -2.56
N LYS A 199 14.66 26.57 -2.24
CA LYS A 199 15.05 27.99 -2.27
C LYS A 199 14.99 28.58 -3.67
N ALA A 200 15.39 27.81 -4.69
CA ALA A 200 15.33 28.23 -6.09
C ALA A 200 13.90 28.18 -6.68
N ASN A 201 13.03 27.37 -6.11
CA ASN A 201 11.65 27.12 -6.57
C ASN A 201 10.65 27.29 -5.41
N PRO A 202 10.52 28.49 -4.81
CA PRO A 202 9.69 28.69 -3.63
C PRO A 202 8.21 28.38 -3.92
N GLY A 203 7.58 27.65 -3.00
CA GLY A 203 6.20 27.25 -3.11
C GLY A 203 5.93 26.01 -3.97
N ARG A 204 6.97 25.41 -4.58
CA ARG A 204 6.81 24.28 -5.51
C ARG A 204 7.01 22.91 -4.86
N LEU A 205 7.25 22.87 -3.56
CA LEU A 205 7.39 21.65 -2.73
C LEU A 205 6.48 21.76 -1.50
N THR A 206 5.89 20.66 -1.10
CA THR A 206 5.23 20.49 0.21
C THR A 206 5.32 19.03 0.64
N HIS A 207 4.84 18.72 1.84
CA HIS A 207 4.63 17.37 2.34
C HIS A 207 3.24 17.28 2.98
N PRO A 208 2.63 16.10 3.15
CA PRO A 208 1.40 15.94 3.93
C PRO A 208 1.56 16.38 5.38
N VAL A 209 0.44 16.70 6.05
CA VAL A 209 0.46 16.99 7.50
C VAL A 209 1.19 15.90 8.26
N VAL A 210 1.99 16.28 9.27
CA VAL A 210 2.86 15.31 9.97
C VAL A 210 2.07 14.35 10.86
N SER A 211 0.82 14.64 11.18
CA SER A 211 -0.10 13.66 11.78
C SER A 211 -0.43 12.48 10.85
N ASN A 212 -0.38 12.69 9.53
CA ASN A 212 -0.50 11.65 8.53
C ASN A 212 0.80 10.83 8.41
N PHE A 213 0.65 9.55 8.01
CA PHE A 213 1.78 8.63 7.82
C PHE A 213 2.86 9.19 6.89
N MET A 214 2.48 9.74 5.73
CA MET A 214 3.43 10.27 4.74
C MET A 214 4.18 11.50 5.21
N GLY A 215 3.53 12.41 5.95
CA GLY A 215 4.20 13.56 6.53
C GLY A 215 5.25 13.15 7.58
N THR A 216 4.93 12.15 8.42
CA THR A 216 5.89 11.56 9.36
C THR A 216 7.01 10.82 8.62
N THR A 217 6.70 10.08 7.55
CA THR A 217 7.70 9.35 6.75
C THR A 217 8.69 10.30 6.07
N PHE A 218 8.23 11.44 5.56
CA PHE A 218 9.13 12.48 5.07
C PHE A 218 10.11 12.99 6.13
N LEU A 219 9.63 13.22 7.36
CA LEU A 219 10.52 13.61 8.46
C LEU A 219 11.49 12.49 8.85
N LYS A 220 11.07 11.23 8.84
CA LYS A 220 11.95 10.08 9.10
C LYS A 220 13.03 9.94 8.03
N GLN A 221 12.66 10.07 6.75
CA GLN A 221 13.62 10.06 5.64
C GLN A 221 14.67 11.18 5.83
N ALA A 222 14.23 12.38 6.16
CA ALA A 222 15.12 13.50 6.42
C ALA A 222 15.99 13.27 7.69
N LEU A 223 15.41 12.69 8.73
CA LEU A 223 16.13 12.36 9.97
C LEU A 223 17.27 11.37 9.69
N ILE A 224 17.00 10.27 8.97
CA ILE A 224 18.02 9.26 8.66
C ILE A 224 19.18 9.87 7.88
N GLU A 225 18.88 10.72 6.89
CA GLU A 225 19.91 11.35 6.07
C GLU A 225 20.73 12.41 6.85
N LEU A 226 20.10 13.11 7.77
CA LEU A 226 20.71 14.26 8.44
C LEU A 226 21.36 13.91 9.79
N THR A 227 21.00 12.78 10.40
CA THR A 227 21.59 12.38 11.69
C THR A 227 23.02 11.86 11.49
N PRO A 228 23.97 12.25 12.38
CA PRO A 228 25.34 11.77 12.32
C PRO A 228 25.50 10.27 12.62
N ASP A 229 24.61 9.72 13.42
CA ASP A 229 24.63 8.32 13.85
C ASP A 229 23.26 7.68 13.72
N VAL A 230 23.06 6.98 12.60
CA VAL A 230 21.80 6.28 12.28
C VAL A 230 21.53 5.09 13.21
N SER A 231 22.56 4.55 13.90
CA SER A 231 22.38 3.42 14.81
C SER A 231 21.49 3.76 16.02
N LEU A 232 21.48 5.02 16.43
CA LEU A 232 20.59 5.53 17.47
C LEU A 232 19.13 5.33 17.13
N LEU A 233 18.79 5.39 15.84
CA LEU A 233 17.40 5.32 15.38
C LEU A 233 16.80 3.91 15.48
N GLN A 234 17.64 2.89 15.64
CA GLN A 234 17.23 1.48 15.78
C GLN A 234 16.88 1.12 17.24
N GLN A 235 17.09 2.05 18.16
CA GLN A 235 16.80 1.89 19.59
C GLN A 235 15.61 2.78 19.99
N PRO A 236 14.92 2.49 21.11
CA PRO A 236 13.91 3.38 21.66
C PRO A 236 14.43 4.81 21.83
N ALA A 237 13.64 5.78 21.41
CA ALA A 237 14.00 7.20 21.46
C ALA A 237 13.99 7.73 22.90
N THR A 238 15.14 7.62 23.61
CA THR A 238 15.32 8.33 24.88
C THR A 238 15.32 9.85 24.62
N GLU A 239 15.07 10.65 25.66
CA GLU A 239 15.04 12.11 25.51
C GLU A 239 16.37 12.66 24.96
N GLN A 240 17.49 12.20 25.53
CA GLN A 240 18.82 12.64 25.11
C GLN A 240 19.16 12.22 23.68
N ALA A 241 18.87 10.97 23.31
CA ALA A 241 19.10 10.48 21.94
C ALA A 241 18.25 11.25 20.95
N PHE A 242 16.99 11.53 21.30
CA PHE A 242 16.06 12.26 20.45
C PHE A 242 16.53 13.69 20.19
N ILE A 243 16.91 14.44 21.22
CA ILE A 243 17.45 15.79 21.09
C ILE A 243 18.69 15.80 20.17
N THR A 244 19.63 14.88 20.41
CA THR A 244 20.89 14.81 19.67
C THR A 244 20.66 14.48 18.19
N ALA A 245 19.90 13.44 17.90
CA ALA A 245 19.68 12.97 16.55
C ALA A 245 18.81 13.94 15.71
N THR A 246 17.82 14.60 16.35
CA THR A 246 16.89 15.50 15.62
C THR A 246 17.38 16.93 15.47
N ALA A 247 18.43 17.36 16.17
CA ALA A 247 18.94 18.72 16.08
C ALA A 247 19.32 19.14 14.64
N PRO A 248 20.00 18.30 13.81
CA PRO A 248 20.24 18.63 12.40
C PRO A 248 18.95 18.68 11.57
N LEU A 249 18.00 17.79 11.82
CA LEU A 249 16.70 17.75 11.14
C LEU A 249 15.96 19.08 11.34
N TRP A 250 15.86 19.55 12.60
CA TRP A 250 15.10 20.77 12.88
C TRP A 250 15.77 22.02 12.29
N ARG A 251 17.10 22.11 12.31
CA ARG A 251 17.82 23.19 11.60
C ARG A 251 17.54 23.19 10.11
N TRP A 252 17.53 22.00 9.47
CA TRP A 252 17.19 21.84 8.07
C TRP A 252 15.72 22.21 7.80
N TYR A 253 14.80 21.74 8.66
CA TYR A 253 13.38 22.01 8.51
C TYR A 253 13.03 23.48 8.68
N ASP A 254 13.63 24.17 9.64
CA ASP A 254 13.50 25.63 9.83
C ASP A 254 13.98 26.39 8.59
N ALA A 255 15.03 25.91 7.92
CA ALA A 255 15.58 26.52 6.72
C ALA A 255 14.72 26.27 5.46
N ILE A 256 14.08 25.09 5.33
CA ILE A 256 13.27 24.76 4.13
C ILE A 256 11.82 25.26 4.25
N LYS A 257 11.25 25.28 5.44
CA LYS A 257 9.84 25.60 5.69
C LYS A 257 9.36 26.90 5.02
N PRO A 258 10.10 28.03 5.07
CA PRO A 258 9.68 29.27 4.39
C PRO A 258 9.56 29.15 2.86
N HIS A 259 10.19 28.13 2.27
CA HIS A 259 10.21 27.88 0.81
C HIS A 259 9.20 26.82 0.37
N LEU A 260 8.52 26.17 1.34
CA LEU A 260 7.44 25.23 1.02
C LEU A 260 6.20 25.96 0.50
N TRP A 261 5.29 25.19 -0.13
CA TRP A 261 4.00 25.70 -0.56
C TRP A 261 3.31 26.50 0.56
N ARG A 262 2.78 27.67 0.22
CA ARG A 262 2.21 28.63 1.17
C ARG A 262 3.14 28.97 2.35
N ALA A 263 4.46 28.99 2.08
CA ALA A 263 5.48 29.25 3.10
C ALA A 263 5.40 28.29 4.31
N GLY A 264 4.98 27.05 4.10
CA GLY A 264 4.85 26.03 5.14
C GLY A 264 3.82 26.35 6.22
N LYS A 265 2.78 27.12 5.89
CA LYS A 265 1.66 27.42 6.79
C LYS A 265 0.49 26.45 6.62
N ASN A 266 0.39 25.80 5.47
CA ASN A 266 -0.64 24.83 5.13
C ASN A 266 0.01 23.63 4.49
N PHE A 267 -0.58 22.46 4.72
CA PHE A 267 -0.10 21.18 4.21
C PHE A 267 -1.29 20.38 3.66
N PRO A 268 -1.12 19.58 2.59
CA PRO A 268 -2.14 18.63 2.16
C PRO A 268 -2.41 17.60 3.25
N GLU A 269 -3.62 17.10 3.32
CA GLU A 269 -4.04 16.15 4.35
C GLU A 269 -3.33 14.79 4.21
N ASN A 270 -3.12 14.36 2.96
CA ASN A 270 -2.51 13.06 2.63
C ASN A 270 -1.77 13.10 1.29
N GLU A 271 -1.14 11.98 0.92
CA GLU A 271 -0.39 11.85 -0.33
C GLU A 271 -1.28 11.90 -1.57
N SER A 272 -2.52 11.43 -1.51
CA SER A 272 -3.44 11.48 -2.66
C SER A 272 -3.75 12.93 -3.06
N ILE A 273 -4.01 13.78 -2.07
CA ILE A 273 -4.19 15.23 -2.29
C ILE A 273 -2.90 15.86 -2.82
N GLN A 274 -1.73 15.45 -2.27
CA GLN A 274 -0.45 15.97 -2.73
C GLN A 274 -0.16 15.57 -4.19
N GLN A 275 -0.48 14.34 -4.61
CA GLN A 275 -0.35 13.89 -5.99
C GLN A 275 -1.30 14.64 -6.92
N GLN A 276 -2.52 14.94 -6.48
CA GLN A 276 -3.43 15.81 -7.22
C GLN A 276 -2.85 17.21 -7.40
N MET A 277 -2.22 17.80 -6.37
CA MET A 277 -1.54 19.08 -6.47
C MET A 277 -0.38 19.07 -7.48
N LEU A 278 0.35 17.94 -7.60
CA LEU A 278 1.36 17.74 -8.64
C LEU A 278 0.72 17.75 -10.05
N SER A 279 -0.37 17.01 -10.21
CA SER A 279 -1.13 16.93 -11.46
C SER A 279 -1.64 18.31 -11.90
N ASP A 280 -2.20 19.06 -10.97
CA ASP A 280 -2.72 20.42 -11.19
C ASP A 280 -1.60 21.46 -11.42
N GLY A 281 -0.33 21.07 -11.25
CA GLY A 281 0.81 21.96 -11.36
C GLY A 281 0.95 22.96 -10.22
N ALA A 282 0.29 22.73 -9.07
CA ALA A 282 0.46 23.56 -7.88
C ALA A 282 1.81 23.35 -7.19
N ILE A 283 2.34 22.14 -7.31
CA ILE A 283 3.69 21.75 -6.85
C ILE A 283 4.41 20.98 -7.96
N ASP A 284 5.72 20.76 -7.83
CA ASP A 284 6.53 20.03 -8.80
C ASP A 284 7.12 18.73 -8.27
N ILE A 285 7.07 18.52 -6.95
CA ILE A 285 7.54 17.33 -6.28
C ILE A 285 6.44 16.87 -5.31
N ALA A 286 5.98 15.64 -5.47
CA ALA A 286 5.10 14.92 -4.55
C ALA A 286 5.83 13.73 -3.94
N MET A 287 5.15 12.97 -3.08
CA MET A 287 5.68 11.81 -2.36
C MET A 287 4.73 10.63 -2.52
N ALA A 288 5.29 9.44 -2.46
CA ALA A 288 4.52 8.20 -2.33
C ALA A 288 5.29 7.19 -1.47
N PHE A 289 4.57 6.24 -0.93
CA PHE A 289 5.17 5.09 -0.25
C PHE A 289 4.99 3.81 -1.09
N ASP A 290 4.94 4.00 -2.40
CA ASP A 290 4.82 2.96 -3.40
C ASP A 290 5.69 3.31 -4.61
N PRO A 291 6.69 2.49 -4.96
CA PRO A 291 7.58 2.76 -6.09
C PRO A 291 6.87 2.82 -7.46
N ALA A 292 5.73 2.17 -7.59
CA ALA A 292 4.96 2.18 -8.84
C ALA A 292 3.96 3.35 -8.93
N ALA A 293 3.89 4.23 -7.92
CA ALA A 293 2.88 5.29 -7.85
C ALA A 293 2.85 6.20 -9.09
N ALA A 294 4.02 6.53 -9.67
CA ALA A 294 4.05 7.33 -10.91
C ALA A 294 3.48 6.54 -12.10
N ALA A 295 3.89 5.28 -12.29
CA ALA A 295 3.40 4.45 -13.38
C ALA A 295 1.90 4.18 -13.29
N ALA A 296 1.42 3.82 -12.11
CA ALA A 296 0.01 3.59 -11.84
C ALA A 296 -0.83 4.89 -11.94
N GLY A 297 -0.28 6.02 -11.48
CA GLY A 297 -0.91 7.33 -11.62
C GLY A 297 -1.04 7.77 -13.09
N ILE A 298 -0.05 7.48 -13.94
CA ILE A 298 -0.11 7.70 -15.39
C ILE A 298 -1.16 6.78 -16.02
N ALA A 299 -1.15 5.48 -15.69
CA ALA A 299 -2.09 4.50 -16.22
C ALA A 299 -3.55 4.84 -15.91
N SER A 300 -3.82 5.37 -14.72
CA SER A 300 -5.16 5.83 -14.31
C SER A 300 -5.52 7.25 -14.76
N GLY A 301 -4.61 7.96 -15.43
CA GLY A 301 -4.82 9.35 -15.87
C GLY A 301 -4.75 10.39 -14.73
N LEU A 302 -4.37 9.99 -13.51
CA LEU A 302 -4.19 10.91 -12.39
C LEU A 302 -2.94 11.79 -12.57
N LEU A 303 -1.85 11.23 -13.07
CA LEU A 303 -0.59 11.94 -13.23
C LEU A 303 -0.25 12.16 -14.72
N PRO A 304 0.50 13.25 -15.05
CA PRO A 304 0.95 13.49 -16.42
C PRO A 304 1.93 12.39 -16.87
N THR A 305 1.98 12.12 -18.17
CA THR A 305 2.91 11.12 -18.76
C THR A 305 4.38 11.41 -18.51
N SER A 306 4.71 12.65 -18.12
CA SER A 306 6.04 13.09 -17.70
C SER A 306 6.37 12.82 -16.22
N ALA A 307 5.44 12.26 -15.43
CA ALA A 307 5.72 11.88 -14.05
C ALA A 307 6.82 10.80 -13.98
N ARG A 308 7.78 10.97 -13.08
CA ARG A 308 8.89 10.02 -12.86
C ARG A 308 9.14 9.84 -11.38
N ILE A 309 9.59 8.64 -11.02
CA ILE A 309 10.06 8.35 -9.67
C ILE A 309 11.48 8.87 -9.50
N VAL A 310 11.74 9.42 -8.32
CA VAL A 310 13.06 9.84 -7.86
C VAL A 310 13.31 9.25 -6.49
N VAL A 311 14.43 8.55 -6.34
CA VAL A 311 14.88 7.95 -5.09
C VAL A 311 16.07 8.75 -4.55
N PRO A 312 16.11 9.07 -3.24
CA PRO A 312 17.29 9.70 -2.63
C PRO A 312 18.56 8.85 -2.83
N SER A 313 19.70 9.50 -3.06
CA SER A 313 20.97 8.81 -3.37
C SER A 313 21.48 7.91 -2.26
N LEU A 314 21.18 8.23 -0.99
CA LEU A 314 21.50 7.37 0.17
C LEU A 314 20.59 6.12 0.24
N GLY A 315 19.55 6.07 -0.56
CA GLY A 315 18.45 5.12 -0.46
C GLY A 315 17.22 5.75 0.19
N SER A 316 16.18 4.97 0.34
CA SER A 316 14.93 5.44 0.92
C SER A 316 14.34 4.45 1.90
N LEU A 317 13.53 4.96 2.83
CA LEU A 317 12.76 4.15 3.76
C LEU A 317 11.94 3.11 3.01
N GLY A 318 11.99 1.89 3.47
CA GLY A 318 11.17 0.80 2.95
C GLY A 318 10.71 -0.11 4.08
N ASN A 319 9.49 -0.57 3.96
CA ASN A 319 8.92 -1.57 4.83
C ASN A 319 7.94 -2.44 4.06
N VAL A 320 7.30 -3.33 4.77
CA VAL A 320 6.23 -4.19 4.26
C VAL A 320 4.93 -3.78 4.93
N SER A 321 3.86 -3.77 4.19
CA SER A 321 2.51 -3.66 4.74
C SER A 321 2.03 -5.05 5.16
N PHE A 322 1.46 -5.15 6.35
CA PHE A 322 0.98 -6.40 6.92
C PHE A 322 -0.53 -6.40 7.13
N VAL A 323 -1.08 -7.59 7.27
CA VAL A 323 -2.41 -7.81 7.82
C VAL A 323 -2.31 -8.69 9.05
N ALA A 324 -3.02 -8.33 10.10
CA ALA A 324 -3.09 -9.09 11.34
C ALA A 324 -4.53 -9.41 11.71
N ILE A 325 -4.71 -10.43 12.55
CA ILE A 325 -6.01 -10.88 13.06
C ILE A 325 -6.04 -10.53 14.55
N PRO A 326 -7.01 -9.75 15.03
CA PRO A 326 -7.16 -9.51 16.46
C PRO A 326 -7.47 -10.79 17.27
N TYR A 327 -7.07 -10.80 18.53
CA TYR A 327 -7.23 -11.95 19.43
C TYR A 327 -8.71 -12.35 19.59
N ASN A 328 -9.63 -11.39 19.58
CA ASN A 328 -11.06 -11.56 19.76
C ASN A 328 -11.87 -11.55 18.45
N ALA A 329 -11.23 -11.56 17.29
CA ALA A 329 -11.89 -11.55 15.99
C ALA A 329 -12.97 -12.64 15.91
N SER A 330 -14.12 -12.30 15.32
CA SER A 330 -15.26 -13.23 15.16
C SER A 330 -14.97 -14.32 14.14
N HIS A 331 -14.30 -13.96 13.03
CA HIS A 331 -14.16 -14.81 11.85
C HIS A 331 -12.70 -15.16 11.55
N LYS A 332 -11.96 -15.68 12.56
CA LYS A 332 -10.52 -15.98 12.46
C LYS A 332 -10.17 -16.95 11.34
N ALA A 333 -11.01 -17.99 11.11
CA ALA A 333 -10.77 -18.96 10.04
C ALA A 333 -10.90 -18.29 8.66
N ALA A 334 -11.96 -17.53 8.44
CA ALA A 334 -12.16 -16.76 7.21
C ALA A 334 -11.06 -15.71 7.00
N ALA A 335 -10.63 -15.00 8.04
CA ALA A 335 -9.51 -14.06 7.97
C ALA A 335 -8.19 -14.73 7.56
N LYS A 336 -7.91 -15.96 8.01
CA LYS A 336 -6.76 -16.75 7.53
C LYS A 336 -6.88 -17.13 6.06
N LEU A 337 -8.09 -17.42 5.55
CA LEU A 337 -8.30 -17.69 4.12
C LEU A 337 -7.98 -16.44 3.28
N VAL A 338 -8.45 -15.27 3.69
CA VAL A 338 -8.13 -14.00 3.04
C VAL A 338 -6.62 -13.73 3.10
N ALA A 339 -5.99 -13.88 4.26
CA ALA A 339 -4.54 -13.68 4.42
C ALA A 339 -3.72 -14.63 3.53
N ASN A 340 -4.13 -15.91 3.43
CA ASN A 340 -3.50 -16.88 2.53
C ASN A 340 -3.73 -16.53 1.05
N PHE A 341 -4.91 -16.02 0.69
CA PHE A 341 -5.22 -15.56 -0.67
C PHE A 341 -4.31 -14.40 -1.10
N LEU A 342 -4.05 -13.46 -0.20
CA LEU A 342 -3.13 -12.35 -0.45
C LEU A 342 -1.70 -12.81 -0.81
N LEU A 343 -1.28 -14.00 -0.36
CA LEU A 343 0.03 -14.59 -0.65
C LEU A 343 0.05 -15.48 -1.90
N GLN A 344 -1.03 -15.58 -2.68
CA GLN A 344 -1.00 -16.31 -3.93
C GLN A 344 -0.15 -15.56 -4.96
N PRO A 345 0.73 -16.23 -5.74
CA PRO A 345 1.50 -15.58 -6.80
C PRO A 345 0.62 -14.81 -7.80
N GLU A 346 -0.51 -15.38 -8.18
CA GLU A 346 -1.46 -14.76 -9.11
C GLU A 346 -2.11 -13.51 -8.51
N THR A 347 -2.44 -13.53 -7.21
CA THR A 347 -2.96 -12.36 -6.48
C THR A 347 -1.90 -11.26 -6.37
N GLN A 348 -0.66 -11.63 -6.07
CA GLN A 348 0.46 -10.70 -5.97
C GLN A 348 0.83 -10.10 -7.35
N ALA A 349 0.78 -10.89 -8.41
CA ALA A 349 0.96 -10.39 -9.77
C ALA A 349 -0.19 -9.45 -10.18
N HIS A 350 -1.44 -9.79 -9.85
CA HIS A 350 -2.58 -8.90 -10.07
C HIS A 350 -2.41 -7.57 -9.32
N MET A 351 -1.98 -7.61 -8.07
CA MET A 351 -1.65 -6.41 -7.28
C MET A 351 -0.52 -5.59 -7.92
N GLN A 352 0.53 -6.23 -8.44
CA GLN A 352 1.69 -5.57 -9.04
C GLN A 352 1.39 -4.97 -10.42
N ASN A 353 0.30 -5.34 -11.06
CA ASN A 353 -0.12 -4.76 -12.33
C ASN A 353 -0.38 -3.26 -12.17
N ILE A 354 0.34 -2.41 -12.93
CA ILE A 354 0.24 -0.94 -12.87
C ILE A 354 -1.14 -0.41 -13.27
N ASN A 355 -1.94 -1.19 -14.00
CA ASN A 355 -3.32 -0.84 -14.34
C ASN A 355 -4.31 -1.16 -13.19
N ILE A 356 -3.87 -1.89 -12.17
CA ILE A 356 -4.66 -2.27 -10.98
C ILE A 356 -4.17 -1.44 -9.78
N LEU A 357 -3.23 -1.95 -9.01
CA LEU A 357 -2.67 -1.24 -7.87
C LEU A 357 -1.23 -0.79 -8.12
N GLY A 358 -0.41 -1.61 -8.75
CA GLY A 358 0.97 -1.33 -9.10
C GLY A 358 1.99 -1.59 -8.00
N SER A 359 1.57 -2.07 -6.83
CA SER A 359 2.47 -2.29 -5.69
C SER A 359 3.30 -3.54 -5.86
N PHE A 360 4.58 -3.46 -5.48
CA PHE A 360 5.50 -4.60 -5.60
C PHE A 360 5.12 -5.76 -4.67
N SER A 361 5.34 -6.98 -5.20
CA SER A 361 5.11 -8.23 -4.48
C SER A 361 6.04 -8.39 -3.27
N VAL A 362 5.55 -9.07 -2.24
CA VAL A 362 6.31 -9.49 -1.06
C VAL A 362 6.89 -10.90 -1.20
N LEU A 363 6.57 -11.60 -2.28
CA LEU A 363 6.96 -12.99 -2.47
C LEU A 363 8.41 -13.10 -2.94
N ASP A 364 9.06 -14.17 -2.54
CA ASP A 364 10.38 -14.54 -3.03
C ASP A 364 10.26 -15.22 -4.42
N PRO A 365 10.71 -14.59 -5.50
CA PRO A 365 10.58 -15.14 -6.85
C PRO A 365 11.38 -16.44 -7.06
N THR A 366 12.34 -16.76 -6.18
CA THR A 366 13.11 -18.03 -6.27
C THR A 366 12.26 -19.25 -5.92
N GLN A 367 11.10 -19.04 -5.29
CA GLN A 367 10.13 -20.09 -4.95
C GLN A 367 9.09 -20.36 -6.06
N PHE A 368 9.14 -19.59 -7.16
CA PHE A 368 8.16 -19.71 -8.23
C PHE A 368 8.49 -20.88 -9.16
N ASN A 369 7.46 -21.57 -9.61
CA ASN A 369 7.56 -22.43 -10.79
C ASN A 369 7.50 -21.56 -12.08
N GLU A 370 7.75 -22.20 -13.25
CA GLU A 370 7.81 -21.51 -14.54
C GLU A 370 6.50 -20.73 -14.85
N THR A 371 5.34 -21.33 -14.57
CA THR A 371 4.05 -20.68 -14.81
C THR A 371 3.87 -19.44 -13.95
N GLN A 372 4.23 -19.50 -12.67
CA GLN A 372 4.15 -18.38 -11.74
C GLN A 372 5.13 -17.28 -12.13
N ALA A 373 6.37 -17.62 -12.49
CA ALA A 373 7.35 -16.65 -12.96
C ALA A 373 6.85 -15.93 -14.23
N GLN A 374 6.21 -16.68 -15.16
CA GLN A 374 5.67 -16.10 -16.39
C GLN A 374 4.56 -15.09 -16.13
N VAL A 375 3.68 -15.31 -15.13
CA VAL A 375 2.61 -14.36 -14.76
C VAL A 375 3.19 -13.00 -14.37
N PHE A 376 4.34 -12.97 -13.66
CA PHE A 376 5.03 -11.71 -13.34
C PHE A 376 5.78 -11.12 -14.54
N ALA A 377 6.34 -11.96 -15.42
CA ALA A 377 7.05 -11.51 -16.62
C ALA A 377 6.11 -10.83 -17.64
N ASP A 378 4.84 -11.23 -17.66
CA ASP A 378 3.82 -10.69 -18.57
C ASP A 378 3.18 -9.37 -18.06
N LEU A 379 3.59 -8.87 -16.89
CA LEU A 379 3.04 -7.64 -16.34
C LEU A 379 3.36 -6.43 -17.22
N PRO A 380 2.41 -5.45 -17.34
CA PRO A 380 2.67 -4.22 -18.07
C PRO A 380 3.86 -3.46 -17.49
N THR A 381 4.70 -2.95 -18.38
CA THR A 381 5.86 -2.13 -18.04
C THR A 381 5.61 -0.65 -18.35
N SER A 382 6.39 0.25 -17.74
CA SER A 382 6.32 1.68 -17.96
C SER A 382 7.70 2.31 -17.71
N GLU A 383 8.06 3.34 -18.47
CA GLU A 383 9.25 4.16 -18.18
C GLU A 383 9.21 4.85 -16.80
N ALA A 384 8.01 4.99 -16.24
CA ALA A 384 7.81 5.55 -14.91
C ALA A 384 7.85 4.50 -13.79
N LEU A 385 7.97 3.20 -14.14
CA LEU A 385 8.13 2.11 -13.18
C LEU A 385 9.62 1.84 -12.97
N PRO A 386 10.20 2.12 -11.79
CA PRO A 386 11.59 1.82 -11.52
C PRO A 386 11.81 0.31 -11.43
N THR A 387 13.00 -0.15 -11.82
CA THR A 387 13.45 -1.50 -11.47
C THR A 387 13.85 -1.56 -9.99
N LEU A 388 13.98 -2.77 -9.43
CA LEU A 388 14.48 -2.93 -8.06
C LEU A 388 15.90 -2.35 -7.90
N THR A 389 16.73 -2.40 -8.94
CA THR A 389 18.06 -1.78 -8.96
C THR A 389 17.98 -0.25 -8.90
N ASP A 390 17.02 0.36 -9.60
CA ASP A 390 16.83 1.82 -9.59
C ASP A 390 16.40 2.35 -8.23
N LEU A 391 15.75 1.51 -7.42
CA LEU A 391 15.34 1.88 -6.06
C LEU A 391 16.52 2.03 -5.09
N GLY A 392 17.69 1.49 -5.43
CA GLY A 392 18.87 1.56 -4.58
C GLY A 392 18.70 0.90 -3.19
N PRO A 393 19.50 1.26 -2.19
CA PRO A 393 19.43 0.67 -0.86
C PRO A 393 18.11 0.94 -0.15
N THR A 394 17.57 -0.06 0.55
CA THR A 394 16.46 0.12 1.48
C THR A 394 16.99 0.60 2.82
N LEU A 395 16.52 1.74 3.28
CA LEU A 395 16.80 2.23 4.63
C LEU A 395 15.80 1.62 5.61
N LEU A 396 16.33 1.18 6.76
CA LEU A 396 15.50 0.61 7.82
C LEU A 396 14.65 1.70 8.48
N GLU A 397 13.42 1.32 8.83
CA GLU A 397 12.57 2.18 9.64
C GLU A 397 13.20 2.41 11.04
N PRO A 398 13.17 3.64 11.56
CA PRO A 398 13.49 3.88 12.95
C PRO A 398 12.54 3.14 13.90
N HIS A 399 13.01 2.82 15.10
CA HIS A 399 12.15 2.28 16.15
C HIS A 399 10.86 3.12 16.29
N ALA A 400 9.73 2.48 16.49
CA ALA A 400 8.39 3.09 16.45
C ALA A 400 8.24 4.35 17.32
N SER A 401 8.94 4.42 18.47
CA SER A 401 8.94 5.57 19.38
C SER A 401 9.44 6.88 18.75
N TRP A 402 10.29 6.81 17.71
CA TRP A 402 10.75 8.02 16.99
C TRP A 402 9.61 8.70 16.25
N SER A 403 8.71 7.93 15.63
CA SER A 403 7.56 8.48 14.93
C SER A 403 6.63 9.25 15.86
N VAL A 404 6.40 8.74 17.08
CA VAL A 404 5.57 9.39 18.08
C VAL A 404 6.18 10.73 18.51
N LYS A 405 7.48 10.73 18.88
CA LYS A 405 8.18 11.93 19.31
C LYS A 405 8.34 12.97 18.18
N LEU A 406 8.59 12.54 16.94
CA LEU A 406 8.66 13.44 15.78
C LEU A 406 7.34 14.18 15.56
N LYS A 407 6.20 13.47 15.56
CA LYS A 407 4.87 14.08 15.43
C LYS A 407 4.62 15.11 16.54
N GLN A 408 4.90 14.72 17.77
CA GLN A 408 4.70 15.61 18.94
C GLN A 408 5.57 16.87 18.84
N GLN A 409 6.87 16.72 18.57
CA GLN A 409 7.77 17.87 18.53
C GLN A 409 7.51 18.78 17.32
N TRP A 410 7.16 18.20 16.16
CA TRP A 410 6.77 18.98 14.98
C TRP A 410 5.52 19.82 15.28
N SER A 411 4.51 19.21 15.89
CA SER A 411 3.28 19.90 16.26
C SER A 411 3.56 21.06 17.23
N GLN A 412 4.37 20.84 18.25
CA GLN A 412 4.77 21.90 19.20
C GLN A 412 5.52 23.07 18.54
N ARG A 413 6.32 22.80 17.48
CA ARG A 413 7.13 23.83 16.81
C ARG A 413 6.34 24.61 15.75
N TYR A 414 5.42 23.95 15.03
CA TYR A 414 4.92 24.46 13.75
C TYR A 414 3.39 24.49 13.61
N SER A 415 2.61 23.94 14.55
CA SER A 415 1.13 23.95 14.52
C SER A 415 0.53 25.13 15.29
N GLN A 416 1.15 26.32 15.20
CA GLN A 416 0.60 27.54 15.79
C GLN A 416 -0.25 28.29 14.79
#